data_b621ac415a662c8fe1617d64bc08cffe
#
_entry.id   b621ac415a662c8fe1617d64bc08cffe
#
_cell.length_a   1.000
_cell.length_b   1.000
_cell.length_c   1.000
_cell.angle_alpha   90.00
_cell.angle_beta   90.00
_cell.angle_gamma   90.00
#
_symmetry.space_group_name_H-M   'P 1'
#
loop_
_entity.id
_entity.type
_entity.pdbx_description
1 polymer ?
#
loop_
_entity_poly.entity_id
_entity_poly.type
_entity_poly.pdbx_seq_one_letter_code
_entity_poly.pdbx_strand_id
1 'polypeptide(L)'
;DSLEKKSKIRSLFEESKKHFCIPCYPDTDETLTKLAFQILKKNNISISSSNLNLVVNRCNGDRKLLFMELEKITHFVKNGKKINYENISKLTNLVENHSFIELIDNCLAKNKNKTVNILIENNFSSEDSIIITRIFLSKLKKILSLCTEFQKNKNLDLTISTAKPPIFWKEKEITKKQIINWTPQKVKEALYQLSDIELSIKKNYNNSINQITDFLLDLVSKKTNN
;
A
#
# COMPACT_ATOMS: atom_id res chain seq x y z
N ASP A 1 -11.94 8.78 13.54
CA ASP A 1 -11.91 10.05 12.75
C ASP A 1 -11.39 11.16 13.65
N SER A 2 -10.55 12.05 13.09
CA SER A 2 -10.03 13.19 13.84
C SER A 2 -11.13 14.25 13.97
N LEU A 3 -11.30 14.82 15.16
CA LEU A 3 -12.20 15.92 15.41
C LEU A 3 -11.55 17.24 14.95
N GLU A 4 -12.27 18.00 14.11
CA GLU A 4 -11.82 19.33 13.68
C GLU A 4 -11.75 20.30 14.86
N LYS A 5 -10.86 21.31 14.77
CA LYS A 5 -10.74 22.36 15.81
C LYS A 5 -12.05 23.08 16.12
N LYS A 6 -12.96 23.18 15.15
CA LYS A 6 -14.29 23.81 15.29
C LYS A 6 -15.37 22.87 15.83
N SER A 7 -15.04 21.61 16.15
CA SER A 7 -16.01 20.65 16.68
C SER A 7 -16.48 21.06 18.07
N LYS A 8 -17.80 21.18 18.26
CA LYS A 8 -18.43 21.51 19.55
C LYS A 8 -18.08 20.48 20.64
N ILE A 9 -17.93 19.20 20.25
CA ILE A 9 -17.54 18.14 21.18
C ILE A 9 -16.10 18.38 21.66
N ARG A 10 -15.20 18.73 20.76
CA ARG A 10 -13.81 19.02 21.10
C ARG A 10 -13.70 20.22 22.04
N SER A 11 -14.37 21.34 21.73
CA SER A 11 -14.40 22.53 22.59
C SER A 11 -14.96 22.22 23.98
N LEU A 12 -16.03 21.42 24.06
CA LEU A 12 -16.63 21.01 25.32
C LEU A 12 -15.63 20.32 26.27
N PHE A 13 -14.79 19.43 25.70
CA PHE A 13 -13.78 18.70 26.49
C PHE A 13 -12.52 19.53 26.75
N GLU A 14 -12.08 20.36 25.80
CA GLU A 14 -10.88 21.20 25.95
C GLU A 14 -11.10 22.34 26.97
N GLU A 15 -12.32 22.90 27.05
CA GLU A 15 -12.68 23.98 28.00
C GLU A 15 -13.03 23.47 29.38
N SER A 16 -13.28 22.20 29.56
CA SER A 16 -13.71 21.62 30.81
C SER A 16 -12.53 21.44 31.79
N LYS A 17 -12.66 22.03 32.97
CA LYS A 17 -11.70 21.82 34.09
C LYS A 17 -11.73 20.41 34.71
N LYS A 18 -12.75 19.61 34.36
CA LYS A 18 -12.95 18.24 34.91
C LYS A 18 -12.48 17.14 33.96
N HIS A 19 -12.10 17.47 32.71
CA HIS A 19 -11.73 16.50 31.71
C HIS A 19 -10.34 16.79 31.15
N PHE A 20 -9.63 15.73 30.77
CA PHE A 20 -8.35 15.84 30.06
C PHE A 20 -8.58 15.47 28.59
N CYS A 21 -8.21 16.37 27.70
CA CYS A 21 -8.22 16.12 26.27
C CYS A 21 -6.81 15.76 25.80
N ILE A 22 -6.61 14.49 25.47
CA ILE A 22 -5.31 14.01 25.02
C ILE A 22 -5.36 13.83 23.50
N PRO A 23 -4.59 14.60 22.72
CA PRO A 23 -4.55 14.45 21.28
C PRO A 23 -3.78 13.20 20.89
N CYS A 24 -4.41 12.28 20.18
CA CYS A 24 -3.78 11.12 19.56
C CYS A 24 -3.59 11.37 18.06
N TYR A 25 -2.35 11.60 17.66
CA TYR A 25 -2.02 11.77 16.25
C TYR A 25 -1.65 10.43 15.63
N PRO A 26 -1.96 10.24 14.32
CA PRO A 26 -1.48 9.06 13.59
C PRO A 26 0.06 9.05 13.58
N ASP A 27 0.62 7.85 13.63
CA ASP A 27 2.06 7.68 13.56
C ASP A 27 2.59 8.06 12.18
N THR A 28 3.77 8.67 12.17
CA THR A 28 4.58 8.87 10.97
C THR A 28 5.64 7.76 10.87
N ASP A 29 6.22 7.57 9.68
CA ASP A 29 7.32 6.61 9.50
C ASP A 29 8.49 6.89 10.46
N GLU A 30 8.76 8.15 10.77
CA GLU A 30 9.80 8.54 11.72
C GLU A 30 9.45 8.11 13.15
N THR A 31 8.20 8.30 13.59
CA THR A 31 7.78 7.89 14.94
C THR A 31 7.80 6.38 15.09
N LEU A 32 7.34 5.66 14.05
CA LEU A 32 7.39 4.20 14.01
C LEU A 32 8.83 3.67 13.98
N THR A 33 9.72 4.31 13.22
CA THR A 33 11.14 3.92 13.17
C THR A 33 11.82 4.08 14.53
N LYS A 34 11.60 5.20 15.23
CA LYS A 34 12.11 5.42 16.58
C LYS A 34 11.58 4.38 17.56
N LEU A 35 10.28 4.11 17.52
CA LEU A 35 9.62 3.10 18.36
C LEU A 35 10.19 1.70 18.11
N ALA A 36 10.31 1.30 16.85
CA ALA A 36 10.86 0.01 16.44
C ALA A 36 12.30 -0.16 16.93
N PHE A 37 13.13 0.87 16.76
CA PHE A 37 14.50 0.86 17.25
C PHE A 37 14.58 0.68 18.76
N GLN A 38 13.75 1.38 19.53
CA GLN A 38 13.69 1.27 21.00
C GLN A 38 13.31 -0.16 21.44
N ILE A 39 12.30 -0.75 20.79
CA ILE A 39 11.83 -2.11 21.12
C ILE A 39 12.93 -3.14 20.84
N LEU A 40 13.56 -3.06 19.66
CA LEU A 40 14.63 -4.00 19.30
C LEU A 40 15.85 -3.85 20.20
N LYS A 41 16.24 -2.61 20.52
CA LYS A 41 17.33 -2.32 21.47
C LYS A 41 17.05 -2.90 22.86
N LYS A 42 15.82 -2.77 23.36
CA LYS A 42 15.39 -3.36 24.64
C LYS A 42 15.49 -4.88 24.65
N ASN A 43 15.34 -5.53 23.49
CA ASN A 43 15.50 -6.95 23.33
C ASN A 43 16.94 -7.37 22.94
N ASN A 44 17.92 -6.46 22.97
CA ASN A 44 19.31 -6.68 22.53
C ASN A 44 19.45 -7.18 21.10
N ILE A 45 18.57 -6.72 20.21
CA ILE A 45 18.55 -7.08 18.79
C ILE A 45 19.14 -5.94 17.97
N SER A 46 20.22 -6.26 17.24
CA SER A 46 20.83 -5.34 16.29
C SER A 46 20.26 -5.56 14.90
N ILE A 47 19.78 -4.50 14.27
CA ILE A 47 19.21 -4.48 12.92
C ILE A 47 19.78 -3.31 12.12
N SER A 48 20.03 -3.52 10.83
CA SER A 48 20.46 -2.40 9.96
C SER A 48 19.31 -1.43 9.71
N SER A 49 19.64 -0.15 9.52
CA SER A 49 18.62 0.88 9.23
C SER A 49 17.79 0.55 7.98
N SER A 50 18.40 -0.06 6.96
CA SER A 50 17.70 -0.49 5.76
C SER A 50 16.65 -1.57 6.04
N ASN A 51 16.99 -2.56 6.85
CA ASN A 51 16.08 -3.62 7.25
C ASN A 51 14.97 -3.12 8.18
N LEU A 52 15.29 -2.19 9.08
CA LEU A 52 14.29 -1.55 9.93
C LEU A 52 13.27 -0.77 9.11
N ASN A 53 13.75 0.02 8.14
CA ASN A 53 12.87 0.79 7.24
C ASN A 53 11.96 -0.12 6.41
N LEU A 54 12.42 -1.32 6.00
CA LEU A 54 11.55 -2.29 5.31
C LEU A 54 10.37 -2.71 6.18
N VAL A 55 10.63 -3.00 7.46
CA VAL A 55 9.57 -3.41 8.41
C VAL A 55 8.60 -2.25 8.66
N VAL A 56 9.11 -1.05 8.90
CA VAL A 56 8.29 0.14 9.16
C VAL A 56 7.41 0.49 7.97
N ASN A 57 7.99 0.54 6.76
CA ASN A 57 7.24 0.85 5.53
C ASN A 57 6.11 -0.14 5.27
N ARG A 58 6.31 -1.42 5.64
CA ARG A 58 5.25 -2.43 5.53
C ARG A 58 4.06 -2.13 6.43
N CYS A 59 4.32 -1.57 7.61
CA CYS A 59 3.27 -1.31 8.59
C CYS A 59 2.36 -0.14 8.21
N ASN A 60 2.77 0.67 7.23
CA ASN A 60 1.96 1.76 6.64
C ASN A 60 1.25 2.64 7.69
N GLY A 61 1.96 3.02 8.74
CA GLY A 61 1.43 3.85 9.82
C GLY A 61 0.71 3.07 10.94
N ASP A 62 0.53 1.75 10.81
CA ASP A 62 -0.14 0.92 11.81
C ASP A 62 0.84 0.45 12.89
N ARG A 63 0.72 1.04 14.08
CA ARG A 63 1.54 0.70 15.25
C ARG A 63 1.32 -0.72 15.73
N LYS A 64 0.09 -1.25 15.67
CA LYS A 64 -0.22 -2.61 16.09
C LYS A 64 0.45 -3.63 15.17
N LEU A 65 0.37 -3.40 13.88
CA LEU A 65 1.06 -4.24 12.90
C LEU A 65 2.58 -4.20 13.12
N LEU A 66 3.16 -3.01 13.40
CA LEU A 66 4.57 -2.89 13.74
C LEU A 66 4.96 -3.78 14.92
N PHE A 67 4.20 -3.74 16.01
CA PHE A 67 4.47 -4.60 17.18
C PHE A 67 4.47 -6.08 16.81
N MET A 68 3.50 -6.54 16.03
CA MET A 68 3.41 -7.94 15.59
C MET A 68 4.62 -8.35 14.73
N GLU A 69 5.06 -7.48 13.83
CA GLU A 69 6.24 -7.75 12.98
C GLU A 69 7.54 -7.79 13.82
N LEU A 70 7.70 -6.87 14.77
CA LEU A 70 8.86 -6.85 15.66
C LEU A 70 8.89 -8.05 16.62
N GLU A 71 7.74 -8.54 17.03
CA GLU A 71 7.62 -9.74 17.85
C GLU A 71 8.09 -10.98 17.07
N LYS A 72 7.67 -11.15 15.80
CA LYS A 72 8.15 -12.20 14.92
C LYS A 72 9.67 -12.16 14.76
N ILE A 73 10.25 -10.99 14.53
CA ILE A 73 11.69 -10.79 14.42
C ILE A 73 12.38 -11.17 15.74
N THR A 74 11.82 -10.78 16.88
CA THR A 74 12.37 -11.07 18.20
C THR A 74 12.40 -12.57 18.45
N HIS A 75 11.33 -13.29 18.15
CA HIS A 75 11.29 -14.77 18.26
C HIS A 75 12.27 -15.45 17.32
N PHE A 76 12.41 -14.95 16.10
CA PHE A 76 13.33 -15.49 15.12
C PHE A 76 14.80 -15.39 15.59
N VAL A 77 15.19 -14.25 16.18
CA VAL A 77 16.54 -14.05 16.70
C VAL A 77 16.80 -14.89 17.95
N LYS A 78 15.82 -14.98 18.86
CA LYS A 78 15.94 -15.83 20.06
C LYS A 78 16.18 -17.30 19.72
N ASN A 79 15.74 -17.76 18.56
CA ASN A 79 16.01 -19.10 18.03
C ASN A 79 17.39 -19.22 17.34
N GLY A 80 18.32 -18.30 17.59
CA GLY A 80 19.70 -18.34 17.10
C GLY A 80 19.88 -17.97 15.63
N LYS A 81 18.85 -17.44 14.96
CA LYS A 81 18.91 -17.09 13.54
C LYS A 81 19.39 -15.65 13.32
N LYS A 82 20.21 -15.45 12.29
CA LYS A 82 20.76 -14.12 11.97
C LYS A 82 19.75 -13.28 11.18
N ILE A 83 19.71 -11.97 11.49
CA ILE A 83 18.94 -10.98 10.75
C ILE A 83 19.72 -10.61 9.48
N ASN A 84 19.15 -10.97 8.33
CA ASN A 84 19.58 -10.49 7.03
C ASN A 84 18.35 -10.05 6.23
N TYR A 85 18.54 -9.44 5.07
CA TYR A 85 17.47 -8.98 4.20
C TYR A 85 16.50 -10.10 3.82
N GLU A 86 17.03 -11.27 3.41
CA GLU A 86 16.22 -12.41 2.97
C GLU A 86 15.31 -12.95 4.09
N ASN A 87 15.88 -13.07 5.30
CA ASN A 87 15.13 -13.58 6.45
C ASN A 87 14.03 -12.60 6.87
N ILE A 88 14.30 -11.30 6.90
CA ILE A 88 13.29 -10.28 7.18
C ILE A 88 12.21 -10.27 6.10
N SER A 89 12.60 -10.34 4.85
CA SER A 89 11.67 -10.39 3.71
C SER A 89 10.71 -11.57 3.82
N LYS A 90 11.22 -12.76 4.19
CA LYS A 90 10.40 -13.97 4.41
C LYS A 90 9.53 -13.86 5.65
N LEU A 91 10.09 -13.41 6.79
CA LEU A 91 9.35 -13.28 8.05
C LEU A 91 8.18 -12.31 7.97
N THR A 92 8.37 -11.23 7.24
CA THR A 92 7.36 -10.18 7.11
C THR A 92 6.47 -10.38 5.89
N ASN A 93 6.54 -11.52 5.19
CA ASN A 93 5.84 -11.81 3.93
C ASN A 93 5.99 -10.68 2.89
N LEU A 94 7.13 -9.97 2.93
CA LEU A 94 7.41 -8.88 2.01
C LEU A 94 7.47 -9.37 0.55
N VAL A 95 7.90 -10.61 0.35
CA VAL A 95 8.00 -11.20 -0.99
C VAL A 95 6.59 -11.32 -1.60
N GLU A 96 5.62 -11.85 -0.85
CA GLU A 96 4.24 -12.02 -1.33
C GLU A 96 3.58 -10.67 -1.64
N ASN A 97 3.68 -9.71 -0.72
CA ASN A 97 3.10 -8.38 -0.96
C ASN A 97 3.84 -7.59 -2.04
N HIS A 98 5.15 -7.79 -2.21
CA HIS A 98 5.90 -7.20 -3.32
C HIS A 98 5.38 -7.72 -4.66
N SER A 99 5.07 -9.00 -4.78
CA SER A 99 4.54 -9.56 -6.02
C SER A 99 3.16 -8.97 -6.35
N PHE A 100 2.28 -8.76 -5.37
CA PHE A 100 0.96 -8.10 -5.59
C PHE A 100 1.10 -6.65 -6.01
N ILE A 101 1.96 -5.88 -5.33
CA ILE A 101 2.20 -4.48 -5.67
C ILE A 101 2.84 -4.38 -7.05
N GLU A 102 3.83 -5.21 -7.34
CA GLU A 102 4.51 -5.25 -8.62
C GLU A 102 3.56 -5.65 -9.76
N LEU A 103 2.69 -6.63 -9.53
CA LEU A 103 1.63 -7.03 -10.45
C LEU A 103 0.74 -5.85 -10.83
N ILE A 104 0.20 -5.18 -9.81
CA ILE A 104 -0.74 -4.07 -10.00
C ILE A 104 -0.06 -2.86 -10.64
N ASP A 105 1.16 -2.52 -10.21
CA ASP A 105 1.91 -1.41 -10.77
C ASP A 105 2.24 -1.62 -12.25
N ASN A 106 2.61 -2.84 -12.66
CA ASN A 106 2.83 -3.16 -14.06
C ASN A 106 1.53 -3.23 -14.87
N CYS A 107 0.45 -3.71 -14.29
CA CYS A 107 -0.87 -3.67 -14.91
C CYS A 107 -1.32 -2.23 -15.19
N LEU A 108 -1.21 -1.34 -14.21
CA LEU A 108 -1.54 0.07 -14.35
C LEU A 108 -0.59 0.81 -15.31
N ALA A 109 0.67 0.39 -15.39
CA ALA A 109 1.63 0.90 -16.37
C ALA A 109 1.45 0.30 -17.79
N LYS A 110 0.44 -0.56 -18.01
CA LYS A 110 0.17 -1.26 -19.28
C LYS A 110 1.35 -2.12 -19.76
N ASN A 111 2.14 -2.64 -18.84
CA ASN A 111 3.24 -3.54 -19.15
C ASN A 111 2.76 -4.99 -19.23
N LYS A 112 2.18 -5.36 -20.38
CA LYS A 112 1.55 -6.66 -20.61
C LYS A 112 2.49 -7.83 -20.30
N ASN A 113 3.70 -7.82 -20.88
CA ASN A 113 4.62 -8.94 -20.72
C ASN A 113 4.99 -9.19 -19.26
N LYS A 114 5.29 -8.12 -18.53
CA LYS A 114 5.66 -8.23 -17.11
C LYS A 114 4.48 -8.65 -16.23
N THR A 115 3.28 -8.14 -16.52
CA THR A 115 2.05 -8.54 -15.82
C THR A 115 1.77 -10.03 -15.99
N VAL A 116 1.87 -10.53 -17.23
CA VAL A 116 1.65 -11.96 -17.53
C VAL A 116 2.72 -12.83 -16.84
N ASN A 117 3.99 -12.44 -16.91
CA ASN A 117 5.07 -13.19 -16.25
C ASN A 117 4.84 -13.30 -14.74
N ILE A 118 4.46 -12.20 -14.07
CA ILE A 118 4.18 -12.21 -12.62
C ILE A 118 3.00 -13.14 -12.30
N LEU A 119 1.95 -13.14 -13.13
CA LEU A 119 0.79 -14.04 -12.94
C LEU A 119 1.17 -15.51 -13.10
N ILE A 120 2.10 -15.83 -14.01
CA ILE A 120 2.55 -17.21 -14.26
C ILE A 120 3.54 -17.67 -13.16
N GLU A 121 4.46 -16.79 -12.76
CA GLU A 121 5.49 -17.13 -11.78
C GLU A 121 4.95 -17.28 -10.34
N ASN A 122 3.85 -16.57 -10.03
CA ASN A 122 3.23 -16.62 -8.72
C ASN A 122 1.91 -17.38 -8.82
N ASN A 123 1.85 -18.57 -8.22
CA ASN A 123 0.61 -19.35 -8.11
C ASN A 123 -0.35 -18.71 -7.11
N PHE A 124 -0.97 -17.59 -7.48
CA PHE A 124 -1.91 -16.88 -6.62
C PHE A 124 -3.15 -17.72 -6.29
N SER A 125 -3.51 -17.73 -5.02
CA SER A 125 -4.67 -18.44 -4.49
C SER A 125 -5.95 -17.60 -4.53
N SER A 126 -7.07 -18.23 -4.23
CA SER A 126 -8.33 -17.51 -4.03
C SER A 126 -8.26 -16.50 -2.88
N GLU A 127 -7.46 -16.75 -1.85
CA GLU A 127 -7.25 -15.82 -0.73
C GLU A 127 -6.51 -14.56 -1.18
N ASP A 128 -5.55 -14.70 -2.08
CA ASP A 128 -4.78 -13.60 -2.63
C ASP A 128 -5.63 -12.66 -3.46
N SER A 129 -6.71 -13.15 -4.08
CA SER A 129 -7.62 -12.33 -4.87
C SER A 129 -8.21 -11.16 -4.08
N ILE A 130 -8.49 -11.36 -2.79
CA ILE A 130 -9.00 -10.32 -1.89
C ILE A 130 -7.93 -9.26 -1.64
N ILE A 131 -6.68 -9.70 -1.42
CA ILE A 131 -5.54 -8.81 -1.18
C ILE A 131 -5.26 -7.99 -2.44
N ILE A 132 -5.16 -8.65 -3.59
CA ILE A 132 -4.96 -8.02 -4.91
C ILE A 132 -6.03 -6.96 -5.16
N THR A 133 -7.30 -7.30 -4.96
CA THR A 133 -8.44 -6.38 -5.17
C THR A 133 -8.32 -5.14 -4.29
N ARG A 134 -8.02 -5.29 -3.00
CA ARG A 134 -7.85 -4.17 -2.05
C ARG A 134 -6.69 -3.25 -2.44
N ILE A 135 -5.53 -3.82 -2.76
CA ILE A 135 -4.37 -3.04 -3.17
C ILE A 135 -4.68 -2.31 -4.48
N PHE A 136 -5.35 -2.98 -5.40
CA PHE A 136 -5.71 -2.39 -6.69
C PHE A 136 -6.68 -1.21 -6.53
N LEU A 137 -7.75 -1.36 -5.74
CA LEU A 137 -8.68 -0.27 -5.43
C LEU A 137 -7.94 0.94 -4.82
N SER A 138 -7.03 0.70 -3.89
CA SER A 138 -6.21 1.75 -3.27
C SER A 138 -5.33 2.46 -4.30
N LYS A 139 -4.64 1.70 -5.17
CA LYS A 139 -3.78 2.25 -6.23
C LYS A 139 -4.59 3.03 -7.27
N LEU A 140 -5.76 2.53 -7.71
CA LEU A 140 -6.64 3.25 -8.63
C LEU A 140 -7.12 4.59 -8.06
N LYS A 141 -7.49 4.64 -6.77
CA LYS A 141 -7.86 5.90 -6.09
C LYS A 141 -6.71 6.90 -6.10
N LYS A 142 -5.48 6.44 -5.83
CA LYS A 142 -4.28 7.27 -5.91
C LYS A 142 -4.05 7.78 -7.34
N ILE A 143 -4.13 6.91 -8.34
CA ILE A 143 -3.96 7.28 -9.75
C ILE A 143 -5.06 8.25 -10.21
N LEU A 144 -6.31 8.07 -9.76
CA LEU A 144 -7.40 9.02 -10.06
C LEU A 144 -7.06 10.44 -9.60
N SER A 145 -6.57 10.58 -8.38
CA SER A 145 -6.15 11.87 -7.84
C SER A 145 -5.02 12.48 -8.68
N LEU A 146 -4.00 11.68 -9.00
CA LEU A 146 -2.84 12.13 -9.79
C LEU A 146 -3.23 12.50 -11.22
N CYS A 147 -4.05 11.71 -11.89
CA CYS A 147 -4.54 12.02 -13.25
C CYS A 147 -5.41 13.28 -13.26
N THR A 148 -6.23 13.51 -12.22
CA THR A 148 -7.04 14.72 -12.10
C THR A 148 -6.16 15.96 -11.93
N GLU A 149 -5.10 15.87 -11.14
CA GLU A 149 -4.14 16.96 -10.94
C GLU A 149 -3.31 17.21 -12.20
N PHE A 150 -2.88 16.15 -12.87
CA PHE A 150 -2.17 16.24 -14.15
C PHE A 150 -3.02 16.89 -15.25
N GLN A 151 -4.33 16.64 -15.29
CA GLN A 151 -5.22 17.31 -16.23
C GLN A 151 -5.28 18.84 -16.03
N LYS A 152 -5.16 19.30 -14.77
CA LYS A 152 -5.19 20.74 -14.44
C LYS A 152 -3.88 21.43 -14.79
N ASN A 153 -2.75 20.86 -14.39
CA ASN A 153 -1.44 21.52 -14.47
C ASN A 153 -0.64 21.13 -15.71
N LYS A 154 -0.98 20.02 -16.37
CA LYS A 154 -0.31 19.45 -17.56
C LYS A 154 1.20 19.26 -17.38
N ASN A 155 1.68 19.20 -16.14
CA ASN A 155 3.07 19.04 -15.79
C ASN A 155 3.24 17.79 -14.92
N LEU A 156 3.88 16.75 -15.48
CA LEU A 156 4.02 15.45 -14.85
C LEU A 156 4.93 15.50 -13.61
N ASP A 157 6.04 16.21 -13.70
CA ASP A 157 7.01 16.32 -12.59
C ASP A 157 6.42 17.14 -11.44
N LEU A 158 5.68 18.19 -11.73
CA LEU A 158 4.96 18.96 -10.73
C LEU A 158 3.91 18.08 -10.03
N THR A 159 3.11 17.33 -10.79
CA THR A 159 2.09 16.42 -10.24
C THR A 159 2.71 15.40 -9.27
N ILE A 160 3.88 14.85 -9.61
CA ILE A 160 4.57 13.86 -8.78
C ILE A 160 5.19 14.50 -7.53
N SER A 161 5.78 15.69 -7.66
CA SER A 161 6.43 16.37 -6.54
C SER A 161 5.45 16.92 -5.52
N THR A 162 4.24 17.31 -5.95
CA THR A 162 3.18 17.85 -5.08
C THR A 162 2.22 16.78 -4.56
N ALA A 163 2.41 15.51 -4.95
CA ALA A 163 1.54 14.41 -4.54
C ALA A 163 1.44 14.26 -3.02
N LYS A 164 0.23 14.04 -2.53
CA LYS A 164 -0.05 13.75 -1.11
C LYS A 164 -0.79 12.41 -0.99
N PRO A 165 -0.22 11.41 -0.29
CA PRO A 165 1.12 11.38 0.33
C PRO A 165 2.24 11.42 -0.72
N PRO A 166 3.47 11.80 -0.33
CA PRO A 166 4.62 11.85 -1.23
C PRO A 166 4.89 10.50 -1.90
N ILE A 167 5.26 10.54 -3.17
CA ILE A 167 5.59 9.33 -3.93
C ILE A 167 7.04 8.94 -3.65
N PHE A 168 7.23 7.67 -3.26
CA PHE A 168 8.57 7.14 -3.00
C PHE A 168 9.44 7.24 -4.27
N TRP A 169 10.71 7.60 -4.11
CA TRP A 169 11.58 7.89 -5.24
C TRP A 169 11.71 6.73 -6.26
N LYS A 170 11.69 5.46 -5.78
CA LYS A 170 11.71 4.27 -6.64
C LYS A 170 10.43 4.05 -7.45
N GLU A 171 9.30 4.59 -6.97
CA GLU A 171 7.99 4.45 -7.62
C GLU A 171 7.72 5.56 -8.64
N LYS A 172 8.53 6.63 -8.66
CA LYS A 172 8.28 7.81 -9.50
C LYS A 172 8.15 7.46 -10.98
N GLU A 173 9.08 6.68 -11.51
CA GLU A 173 9.09 6.36 -12.95
C GLU A 173 7.91 5.47 -13.37
N ILE A 174 7.53 4.49 -12.55
CA ILE A 174 6.35 3.67 -12.86
C ILE A 174 5.07 4.49 -12.72
N THR A 175 5.00 5.38 -11.73
CA THR A 175 3.85 6.26 -11.53
C THR A 175 3.69 7.25 -12.69
N LYS A 176 4.77 7.79 -13.25
CA LYS A 176 4.73 8.61 -14.47
C LYS A 176 4.07 7.86 -15.62
N LYS A 177 4.49 6.62 -15.88
CA LYS A 177 3.90 5.77 -16.91
C LYS A 177 2.42 5.50 -16.66
N GLN A 178 2.05 5.28 -15.40
CA GLN A 178 0.65 5.09 -15.03
C GLN A 178 -0.19 6.35 -15.32
N ILE A 179 0.27 7.53 -14.94
CA ILE A 179 -0.46 8.80 -15.20
C ILE A 179 -0.65 9.03 -16.70
N ILE A 180 0.37 8.75 -17.52
CA ILE A 180 0.30 8.94 -18.99
C ILE A 180 -0.72 7.97 -19.63
N ASN A 181 -0.79 6.74 -19.13
CA ASN A 181 -1.65 5.71 -19.70
C ASN A 181 -3.12 5.81 -19.31
N TRP A 182 -3.46 6.67 -18.35
CA TRP A 182 -4.79 6.74 -17.79
C TRP A 182 -5.37 8.15 -17.85
N THR A 183 -6.66 8.24 -18.16
CA THR A 183 -7.47 9.43 -17.95
C THR A 183 -8.33 9.26 -16.70
N PRO A 184 -8.74 10.34 -16.00
CA PRO A 184 -9.63 10.23 -14.85
C PRO A 184 -10.90 9.45 -15.14
N GLN A 185 -11.46 9.59 -16.36
CA GLN A 185 -12.65 8.85 -16.76
C GLN A 185 -12.40 7.34 -16.84
N LYS A 186 -11.33 6.91 -17.51
CA LYS A 186 -10.94 5.49 -17.59
C LYS A 186 -10.62 4.89 -16.23
N VAL A 187 -10.01 5.68 -15.32
CA VAL A 187 -9.75 5.22 -13.94
C VAL A 187 -11.06 5.00 -13.18
N LYS A 188 -12.05 5.90 -13.34
CA LYS A 188 -13.37 5.73 -12.72
C LYS A 188 -14.07 4.48 -13.23
N GLU A 189 -14.05 4.24 -14.53
CA GLU A 189 -14.62 3.02 -15.13
C GLU A 189 -13.96 1.76 -14.57
N ALA A 190 -12.63 1.74 -14.46
CA ALA A 190 -11.89 0.62 -13.85
C ALA A 190 -12.23 0.44 -12.36
N LEU A 191 -12.44 1.55 -11.61
CA LEU A 191 -12.88 1.50 -10.21
C LEU A 191 -14.27 0.86 -10.07
N TYR A 192 -15.23 1.22 -10.92
CA TYR A 192 -16.57 0.61 -10.91
C TYR A 192 -16.48 -0.87 -11.23
N GLN A 193 -15.80 -1.26 -12.31
CA GLN A 193 -15.63 -2.66 -12.68
C GLN A 193 -14.97 -3.48 -11.57
N LEU A 194 -13.92 -2.94 -10.94
CA LEU A 194 -13.23 -3.62 -9.85
C LEU A 194 -14.11 -3.74 -8.58
N SER A 195 -14.97 -2.76 -8.32
CA SER A 195 -15.92 -2.83 -7.21
C SER A 195 -16.98 -3.91 -7.44
N ASP A 196 -17.45 -4.08 -8.67
CA ASP A 196 -18.38 -5.16 -9.04
C ASP A 196 -17.71 -6.54 -8.89
N ILE A 197 -16.43 -6.65 -9.29
CA ILE A 197 -15.64 -7.86 -9.09
C ILE A 197 -15.46 -8.14 -7.60
N GLU A 198 -15.16 -7.13 -6.77
CA GLU A 198 -15.09 -7.30 -5.32
C GLU A 198 -16.36 -7.87 -4.72
N LEU A 199 -17.51 -7.38 -5.16
CA LEU A 199 -18.82 -7.91 -4.72
C LEU A 199 -19.04 -9.35 -5.20
N SER A 200 -18.64 -9.67 -6.43
CA SER A 200 -18.72 -11.01 -6.98
C SER A 200 -17.82 -12.00 -6.24
N ILE A 201 -16.59 -11.63 -5.94
CA ILE A 201 -15.65 -12.43 -5.17
C ILE A 201 -16.20 -12.74 -3.77
N LYS A 202 -16.81 -11.75 -3.11
CA LYS A 202 -17.43 -11.94 -1.78
C LYS A 202 -18.63 -12.90 -1.81
N LYS A 203 -19.34 -12.99 -2.93
CA LYS A 203 -20.47 -13.90 -3.11
C LYS A 203 -20.04 -15.30 -3.55
N ASN A 204 -19.01 -15.40 -4.38
CA ASN A 204 -18.53 -16.65 -4.95
C ASN A 204 -17.00 -16.73 -4.90
N TYR A 205 -16.51 -17.23 -3.78
CA TYR A 205 -15.07 -17.29 -3.48
C TYR A 205 -14.30 -18.27 -4.37
N ASN A 206 -14.92 -19.36 -4.83
CA ASN A 206 -14.23 -20.44 -5.54
C ASN A 206 -13.67 -20.02 -6.91
N ASN A 207 -14.22 -18.99 -7.55
CA ASN A 207 -13.73 -18.49 -8.85
C ASN A 207 -13.07 -17.11 -8.76
N SER A 208 -12.69 -16.70 -7.56
CA SER A 208 -12.22 -15.34 -7.28
C SER A 208 -10.93 -14.99 -8.00
N ILE A 209 -9.96 -15.91 -8.03
CA ILE A 209 -8.66 -15.65 -8.67
C ILE A 209 -8.79 -15.52 -10.19
N ASN A 210 -9.64 -16.32 -10.82
CA ASN A 210 -9.85 -16.22 -12.26
C ASN A 210 -10.51 -14.87 -12.63
N GLN A 211 -11.51 -14.42 -11.87
CA GLN A 211 -12.18 -13.14 -12.12
C GLN A 211 -11.20 -11.96 -12.05
N ILE A 212 -10.32 -11.93 -11.04
CA ILE A 212 -9.33 -10.84 -10.94
C ILE A 212 -8.24 -10.96 -12.00
N THR A 213 -7.82 -12.18 -12.35
CA THR A 213 -6.83 -12.42 -13.41
C THR A 213 -7.36 -11.97 -14.77
N ASP A 214 -8.59 -12.34 -15.12
CA ASP A 214 -9.24 -11.91 -16.36
C ASP A 214 -9.33 -10.39 -16.44
N PHE A 215 -9.73 -9.75 -15.34
CA PHE A 215 -9.77 -8.28 -15.25
C PHE A 215 -8.40 -7.63 -15.48
N LEU A 216 -7.33 -8.16 -14.86
CA LEU A 216 -5.98 -7.67 -15.03
C LEU A 216 -5.51 -7.81 -16.48
N LEU A 217 -5.77 -8.96 -17.12
CA LEU A 217 -5.41 -9.22 -18.50
C LEU A 217 -6.19 -8.33 -19.47
N ASP A 218 -7.46 -8.12 -19.23
CA ASP A 218 -8.29 -7.18 -20.01
C ASP A 218 -7.77 -5.76 -19.91
N LEU A 219 -7.41 -5.31 -18.72
CA LEU A 219 -6.88 -3.97 -18.53
C LEU A 219 -5.57 -3.74 -19.28
N VAL A 220 -4.63 -4.69 -19.26
CA VAL A 220 -3.35 -4.52 -19.97
C VAL A 220 -3.47 -4.71 -21.47
N SER A 221 -4.52 -5.41 -21.95
CA SER A 221 -4.74 -5.65 -23.38
C SER A 221 -5.47 -4.51 -24.09
N LYS A 222 -6.29 -3.74 -23.37
CA LYS A 222 -6.96 -2.55 -23.92
C LYS A 222 -5.93 -1.49 -24.25
N LYS A 223 -5.74 -1.22 -25.56
CA LYS A 223 -4.86 -0.15 -26.04
C LYS A 223 -5.29 1.19 -25.44
N THR A 224 -4.32 1.99 -25.04
CA THR A 224 -4.51 3.42 -24.79
C THR A 224 -4.82 4.06 -26.14
N ASN A 225 -6.09 4.14 -26.52
CA ASN A 225 -6.47 5.05 -27.60
C ASN A 225 -6.30 6.47 -27.05
N ASN A 226 -5.28 7.15 -27.51
CA ASN A 226 -5.17 8.59 -27.43
C ASN A 226 -6.30 9.26 -28.18
#